data_cef1faa75183c14f732b0df39a7368e8
#
_entry.id   cef1faa75183c14f732b0df39a7368e8
#
_cell.length_a   1.000
_cell.length_b   1.000
_cell.length_c   1.000
_cell.angle_alpha   90.00
_cell.angle_beta   90.00
_cell.angle_gamma   90.00
#
_symmetry.space_group_name_H-M   'P 1'
#
loop_
_entity.id
_entity.type
_entity.pdbx_description
1 polymer ?
#
loop_
_entity_poly.entity_id
_entity_poly.type
_entity_poly.pdbx_seq_one_letter_code
_entity_poly.pdbx_strand_id
1 'polypeptide(L)'
;MKMHIYGDYGDDSPTVLLVHPMLSSASRMKAAVADHMGSGLRFLIPDLSAHGDEASAPYMSAAAEAAAIHEWLTSHEVRCLSLGFGASLGGVVFFELLRFPDLSF
;
A
#
# COMPACT_ATOMS: atom_id res chain seq x y z
N MET A 1 -3.77 2.27 10.57
CA MET A 1 -2.69 2.34 9.55
C MET A 1 -2.79 3.64 8.78
N LYS A 2 -1.69 4.31 8.61
CA LYS A 2 -1.67 5.54 7.82
C LYS A 2 -1.47 5.20 6.34
N MET A 3 -2.50 5.46 5.54
CA MET A 3 -2.43 5.29 4.09
C MET A 3 -2.20 6.65 3.43
N HIS A 4 -1.17 6.74 2.61
CA HIS A 4 -0.90 7.94 1.83
C HIS A 4 -1.47 7.77 0.44
N ILE A 5 -2.16 8.80 -0.04
CA ILE A 5 -2.83 8.78 -1.35
C ILE A 5 -2.19 9.86 -2.21
N TYR A 6 -1.70 9.46 -3.40
CA TYR A 6 -1.07 10.38 -4.34
C TYR A 6 -1.66 10.17 -5.74
N GLY A 7 -1.66 11.23 -6.54
CA GLY A 7 -2.02 11.16 -7.94
C GLY A 7 -3.47 11.56 -8.22
N ASP A 8 -3.99 11.13 -9.36
CA ASP A 8 -5.31 11.49 -9.84
C ASP A 8 -6.40 10.76 -9.03
N TYR A 9 -7.44 11.49 -8.65
CA TYR A 9 -8.51 10.97 -7.80
C TYR A 9 -9.84 10.79 -8.54
N GLY A 10 -9.84 10.82 -9.86
CA GLY A 10 -11.04 10.52 -10.62
C GLY A 10 -11.53 9.10 -10.38
N ASP A 11 -12.84 8.85 -10.46
CA ASP A 11 -13.43 7.55 -10.19
C ASP A 11 -12.86 6.45 -11.08
N ASP A 12 -12.43 6.81 -12.29
CA ASP A 12 -11.90 5.89 -13.28
C ASP A 12 -10.37 5.77 -13.23
N SER A 13 -9.70 6.45 -12.30
CA SER A 13 -8.25 6.40 -12.21
C SER A 13 -7.79 5.00 -11.83
N PRO A 14 -6.86 4.40 -12.59
CA PRO A 14 -6.26 3.14 -12.17
C PRO A 14 -5.58 3.31 -10.81
N THR A 15 -5.79 2.34 -9.92
CA THR A 15 -5.27 2.40 -8.56
C THR A 15 -4.13 1.42 -8.40
N VAL A 16 -3.01 1.91 -7.88
CA VAL A 16 -1.79 1.14 -7.67
C VAL A 16 -1.49 1.11 -6.18
N LEU A 17 -1.26 -0.09 -5.64
CA LEU A 17 -0.84 -0.28 -4.25
C LEU A 17 0.66 -0.56 -4.22
N LEU A 18 1.40 0.27 -3.49
CA LEU A 18 2.85 0.10 -3.31
C LEU A 18 3.14 -0.11 -1.83
N VAL A 19 3.86 -1.19 -1.50
CA VAL A 19 4.22 -1.50 -0.11
C VAL A 19 5.74 -1.44 0.03
N HIS A 20 6.22 -0.56 0.91
CA HIS A 20 7.64 -0.24 1.04
C HIS A 20 8.44 -1.34 1.74
N PRO A 21 9.78 -1.38 1.51
CA PRO A 21 10.65 -2.32 2.23
C PRO A 21 10.92 -1.87 3.66
N MET A 22 11.60 -2.74 4.42
CA MET A 22 12.03 -2.43 5.77
C MET A 22 12.91 -1.18 5.78
N LEU A 23 12.79 -0.36 6.84
CA LEU A 23 13.54 0.87 7.03
C LEU A 23 13.26 1.93 5.96
N SER A 24 12.10 1.85 5.33
CA SER A 24 11.64 2.83 4.34
C SER A 24 10.36 3.50 4.85
N SER A 25 9.58 4.07 3.93
CA SER A 25 8.33 4.75 4.24
C SER A 25 7.52 4.96 2.97
N ALA A 26 6.27 5.41 3.14
CA ALA A 26 5.43 5.78 2.00
C ALA A 26 6.08 6.90 1.17
N SER A 27 6.65 7.91 1.81
CA SER A 27 7.27 9.02 1.09
C SER A 27 8.50 8.59 0.29
N ARG A 28 9.29 7.66 0.82
CA ARG A 28 10.44 7.11 0.09
C ARG A 28 10.00 6.25 -1.09
N MET A 29 8.94 5.46 -0.89
CA MET A 29 8.38 4.64 -1.97
C MET A 29 7.80 5.51 -3.08
N LYS A 30 7.15 6.62 -2.71
CA LYS A 30 6.69 7.60 -3.70
C LYS A 30 7.84 8.10 -4.55
N ALA A 31 8.93 8.55 -3.92
CA ALA A 31 10.10 9.08 -4.63
C ALA A 31 10.79 8.02 -5.49
N ALA A 32 10.89 6.79 -4.98
CA ALA A 32 11.64 5.73 -5.66
C ALA A 32 10.84 5.08 -6.80
N VAL A 33 9.52 4.99 -6.68
CA VAL A 33 8.69 4.23 -7.63
C VAL A 33 7.58 5.09 -8.23
N ALA A 34 6.68 5.63 -7.42
CA ALA A 34 5.49 6.31 -7.93
C ALA A 34 5.82 7.49 -8.84
N ASP A 35 6.80 8.30 -8.47
CA ASP A 35 7.19 9.49 -9.23
C ASP A 35 7.76 9.14 -10.61
N HIS A 36 8.10 7.88 -10.85
CA HIS A 36 8.66 7.39 -12.12
C HIS A 36 7.66 6.62 -12.96
N MET A 37 6.40 6.49 -12.52
CA MET A 37 5.40 5.67 -13.22
C MET A 37 4.48 6.48 -14.15
N GLY A 38 4.75 7.78 -14.31
CA GLY A 38 3.94 8.61 -15.19
C GLY A 38 2.74 9.22 -14.47
N SER A 39 1.79 9.76 -15.26
CA SER A 39 0.61 10.46 -14.76
C SER A 39 -0.66 9.61 -14.93
N GLY A 40 -1.75 10.06 -14.32
CA GLY A 40 -3.05 9.42 -14.48
C GLY A 40 -3.29 8.22 -13.55
N LEU A 41 -2.33 7.92 -12.67
CA LEU A 41 -2.45 6.82 -11.72
C LEU A 41 -2.71 7.35 -10.32
N ARG A 42 -3.56 6.65 -9.59
CA ARG A 42 -3.76 6.89 -8.16
C ARG A 42 -2.91 5.89 -7.39
N PHE A 43 -2.09 6.39 -6.48
CA PHE A 43 -1.22 5.55 -5.67
C PHE A 43 -1.72 5.50 -4.24
N LEU A 44 -1.83 4.29 -3.71
CA LEU A 44 -2.07 4.02 -2.30
C LEU A 44 -0.79 3.44 -1.73
N ILE A 45 -0.18 4.14 -0.79
CA ILE A 45 1.10 3.74 -0.22
C ILE A 45 1.00 3.83 1.30
N PRO A 46 0.83 2.68 1.99
CA PRO A 46 0.76 2.71 3.45
C PRO A 46 2.14 2.86 4.08
N ASP A 47 2.19 3.49 5.24
CA ASP A 47 3.31 3.33 6.16
C ASP A 47 3.05 2.07 6.99
N LEU A 48 3.94 1.09 6.90
CA LEU A 48 3.84 -0.10 7.73
C LEU A 48 4.12 0.27 9.19
N SER A 49 3.62 -0.53 10.12
CA SER A 49 3.87 -0.33 11.55
C SER A 49 5.37 -0.21 11.80
N ALA A 50 5.75 0.65 12.74
CA ALA A 50 7.13 1.00 13.08
C ALA A 50 7.87 1.80 12.00
N HIS A 51 7.18 2.27 10.96
CA HIS A 51 7.79 3.01 9.84
C HIS A 51 7.02 4.30 9.55
N GLY A 52 7.72 5.31 9.05
CA GLY A 52 7.11 6.56 8.61
C GLY A 52 6.22 7.20 9.67
N ASP A 53 5.00 7.56 9.30
CA ASP A 53 4.02 8.15 10.21
C ASP A 53 3.48 7.16 11.24
N GLU A 54 3.80 5.88 11.12
CA GLU A 54 3.45 4.83 12.07
C GLU A 54 4.65 4.38 12.90
N ALA A 55 5.64 5.24 13.06
CA ALA A 55 6.90 4.89 13.72
C ALA A 55 6.72 4.40 15.16
N SER A 56 5.68 4.87 15.87
CA SER A 56 5.41 4.47 17.25
C SER A 56 4.54 3.22 17.35
N ALA A 57 3.98 2.73 16.25
CA ALA A 57 3.14 1.54 16.25
C ALA A 57 4.02 0.28 16.24
N PRO A 58 3.71 -0.76 17.04
CA PRO A 58 4.50 -1.98 17.05
C PRO A 58 4.23 -2.81 15.79
N TYR A 59 5.32 -3.30 15.17
CA TYR A 59 5.20 -4.27 14.09
C TYR A 59 5.04 -5.67 14.70
N MET A 60 3.95 -6.34 14.37
CA MET A 60 3.64 -7.66 14.91
C MET A 60 3.94 -8.79 13.91
N SER A 61 3.45 -8.66 12.68
CA SER A 61 3.67 -9.67 11.64
C SER A 61 3.25 -9.13 10.28
N ALA A 62 3.73 -9.78 9.21
CA ALA A 62 3.30 -9.44 7.87
C ALA A 62 1.80 -9.67 7.69
N ALA A 63 1.25 -10.72 8.29
CA ALA A 63 -0.17 -11.00 8.23
C ALA A 63 -1.00 -9.90 8.89
N ALA A 64 -0.53 -9.35 10.03
CA ALA A 64 -1.20 -8.26 10.71
C ALA A 64 -1.17 -6.97 9.87
N GLU A 65 -0.04 -6.69 9.22
CA GLU A 65 0.08 -5.53 8.33
C GLU A 65 -0.85 -5.68 7.12
N ALA A 66 -0.90 -6.86 6.52
CA ALA A 66 -1.81 -7.13 5.40
C ALA A 66 -3.27 -6.99 5.82
N ALA A 67 -3.64 -7.45 7.01
CA ALA A 67 -4.99 -7.30 7.54
C ALA A 67 -5.36 -5.82 7.72
N ALA A 68 -4.43 -5.00 8.18
CA ALA A 68 -4.65 -3.56 8.32
C ALA A 68 -4.84 -2.88 6.95
N ILE A 69 -4.06 -3.27 5.96
CA ILE A 69 -4.21 -2.76 4.59
C ILE A 69 -5.58 -3.17 4.04
N HIS A 70 -5.95 -4.43 4.21
CA HIS A 70 -7.24 -4.94 3.75
C HIS A 70 -8.40 -4.19 4.40
N GLU A 71 -8.32 -3.95 5.71
CA GLU A 71 -9.35 -3.19 6.42
C GLU A 71 -9.48 -1.77 5.87
N TRP A 72 -8.35 -1.11 5.60
CA TRP A 72 -8.38 0.23 5.02
C TRP A 72 -9.04 0.20 3.64
N LEU A 73 -8.63 -0.73 2.78
CA LEU A 73 -9.19 -0.87 1.43
C LEU A 73 -10.69 -1.12 1.48
N THR A 74 -11.13 -2.03 2.34
CA THR A 74 -12.55 -2.37 2.48
C THR A 74 -13.37 -1.18 2.98
N SER A 75 -12.88 -0.47 3.99
CA SER A 75 -13.59 0.68 4.54
C SER A 75 -13.66 1.87 3.58
N HIS A 76 -12.78 1.92 2.59
CA HIS A 76 -12.78 2.95 1.54
C HIS A 76 -13.33 2.43 0.21
N GLU A 77 -13.95 1.24 0.23
CA GLU A 77 -14.60 0.62 -0.93
C GLU A 77 -13.65 0.38 -2.11
N VAL A 78 -12.37 0.12 -1.82
CA VAL A 78 -11.39 -0.22 -2.84
C VAL A 78 -11.25 -1.74 -2.88
N ARG A 79 -11.79 -2.37 -3.93
CA ARG A 79 -11.76 -3.83 -4.10
C ARG A 79 -10.96 -4.27 -5.30
N CYS A 80 -10.68 -3.36 -6.23
CA CYS A 80 -9.95 -3.65 -7.45
C CYS A 80 -8.72 -2.75 -7.55
N LEU A 81 -7.56 -3.37 -7.70
CA LEU A 81 -6.29 -2.70 -7.86
C LEU A 81 -5.73 -3.03 -9.23
N SER A 82 -5.33 -2.02 -9.99
CA SER A 82 -4.78 -2.23 -11.32
C SER A 82 -3.39 -2.84 -11.26
N LEU A 83 -2.65 -2.55 -10.19
CA LEU A 83 -1.31 -3.09 -9.98
C LEU A 83 -1.01 -3.07 -8.48
N GLY A 84 -0.32 -4.10 -8.03
CA GLY A 84 0.26 -4.13 -6.70
C GLY A 84 1.74 -4.42 -6.79
N PHE A 85 2.53 -3.77 -5.94
CA PHE A 85 3.97 -3.98 -5.86
C PHE A 85 4.41 -3.90 -4.41
N GLY A 86 5.24 -4.86 -4.03
CA GLY A 86 5.86 -4.86 -2.71
C GLY A 86 7.33 -5.19 -2.83
N ALA A 87 8.18 -4.44 -2.12
CA ALA A 87 9.62 -4.63 -2.14
C ALA A 87 10.08 -5.21 -0.81
N SER A 88 10.83 -6.32 -0.83
CA SER A 88 11.41 -6.95 0.37
C SER A 88 10.32 -7.24 1.41
N LEU A 89 10.37 -6.62 2.60
CA LEU A 89 9.33 -6.74 3.63
C LEU A 89 7.94 -6.42 3.05
N GLY A 90 7.85 -5.35 2.24
CA GLY A 90 6.61 -4.99 1.57
C GLY A 90 6.09 -6.09 0.64
N GLY A 91 7.00 -6.85 0.04
CA GLY A 91 6.63 -8.00 -0.80
C GLY A 91 6.02 -9.12 0.03
N VAL A 92 6.53 -9.38 1.22
CA VAL A 92 5.97 -10.38 2.14
C VAL A 92 4.58 -9.96 2.60
N VAL A 93 4.42 -8.69 2.96
CA VAL A 93 3.12 -8.13 3.35
C VAL A 93 2.13 -8.23 2.19
N PHE A 94 2.56 -7.85 0.99
CA PHE A 94 1.73 -7.93 -0.20
C PHE A 94 1.29 -9.37 -0.48
N PHE A 95 2.19 -10.32 -0.32
CA PHE A 95 1.91 -11.74 -0.51
C PHE A 95 0.80 -12.21 0.45
N GLU A 96 0.85 -11.78 1.72
CA GLU A 96 -0.19 -12.07 2.69
C GLU A 96 -1.52 -11.42 2.29
N LEU A 97 -1.48 -10.23 1.68
CA LEU A 97 -2.69 -9.55 1.22
C LEU A 97 -3.42 -10.34 0.14
N LEU A 98 -2.71 -11.11 -0.68
CA LEU A 98 -3.31 -11.94 -1.72
C LEU A 98 -4.22 -13.04 -1.17
N ARG A 99 -4.17 -13.30 0.12
CA ARG A 99 -5.04 -14.29 0.77
C ARG A 99 -6.48 -13.81 0.95
N PHE A 100 -6.74 -12.52 0.73
CA PHE A 100 -8.08 -11.97 0.84
C PHE A 100 -8.80 -12.06 -0.51
N PRO A 101 -9.82 -12.94 -0.64
CA PRO A 101 -10.44 -13.23 -1.95
C PRO A 101 -11.34 -12.10 -2.47
N ASP A 102 -11.70 -11.14 -1.65
CA ASP A 102 -12.53 -10.02 -2.05
C ASP A 102 -11.75 -8.91 -2.78
N LEU A 103 -10.41 -9.00 -2.81
CA LEU A 103 -9.57 -8.10 -3.58
C LEU A 103 -9.25 -8.70 -4.94
N SER A 104 -9.29 -7.88 -5.99
CA SER A 104 -8.87 -8.30 -7.33
C SER A 104 -7.77 -7.38 -7.85
N PHE A 105 -6.92 -7.95 -8.69
CA PHE A 105 -5.77 -7.26 -9.27
C PHE A 105 -5.76 -7.35 -10.78
#